data_b1375571d9e99778e1b7c530f9ff95c9
#
_entry.id   b1375571d9e99778e1b7c530f9ff95c9
#
_cell.length_a   1.000
_cell.length_b   1.000
_cell.length_c   1.000
_cell.angle_alpha   90.00
_cell.angle_beta   90.00
_cell.angle_gamma   90.00
#
_symmetry.space_group_name_H-M   'P 1'
#
loop_
_entity.id
_entity.type
_entity.pdbx_description
1 polymer ?
#
loop_
_entity_poly.entity_id
_entity_poly.type
_entity_poly.pdbx_seq_one_letter_code
_entity_poly.pdbx_strand_id
1 'polypeptide(L)'
;MYYFGYCTWLDDVEIKRFMPAATPVTKGYAANHELRFHAAGERTDRGWCHFSNTAEAWGKKALGVVFEHDPKHFEEDYDDFERCCVTVYGDDGKTYDCWTYRLITPGIAMRPPNFYWEHIPTGMKQWNFPEEYIAQVQAVFDAAAPCPRADRPNPSAIPGRSAASR
;
A
#
# COMPACT_ATOMS: atom_id res chain seq x y z
N MET A 1 13.84 -11.97 4.29
CA MET A 1 12.54 -11.57 4.89
C MET A 1 11.58 -11.21 3.78
N TYR A 2 10.26 -11.44 3.99
CA TYR A 2 9.25 -11.16 2.97
C TYR A 2 8.40 -9.95 3.35
N TYR A 3 8.23 -9.05 2.36
CA TYR A 3 7.34 -7.90 2.43
C TYR A 3 6.14 -8.12 1.51
N PHE A 4 4.95 -7.75 1.96
CA PHE A 4 3.73 -7.78 1.15
C PHE A 4 3.37 -6.38 0.66
N GLY A 5 3.61 -6.13 -0.63
CA GLY A 5 3.22 -4.91 -1.31
C GLY A 5 1.79 -5.00 -1.82
N TYR A 6 0.91 -4.15 -1.33
CA TYR A 6 -0.52 -4.14 -1.68
C TYR A 6 -1.02 -2.75 -2.14
N CYS A 7 -0.14 -1.76 -2.10
CA CYS A 7 -0.47 -0.34 -2.31
C CYS A 7 0.51 0.30 -3.32
N THR A 8 1.07 1.48 -3.01
CA THR A 8 1.97 2.22 -3.92
C THR A 8 3.22 1.43 -4.30
N TRP A 9 3.69 0.55 -3.43
CA TRP A 9 4.85 -0.31 -3.71
C TRP A 9 4.54 -1.53 -4.58
N LEU A 10 3.34 -1.59 -5.14
CA LEU A 10 3.07 -2.42 -6.32
C LEU A 10 3.73 -1.85 -7.58
N ASP A 11 3.90 -0.53 -7.66
CA ASP A 11 4.62 0.12 -8.75
C ASP A 11 6.13 -0.12 -8.63
N ASP A 12 6.72 -0.73 -9.64
CA ASP A 12 8.16 -1.07 -9.70
C ASP A 12 9.06 0.15 -9.50
N VAL A 13 8.65 1.30 -9.98
CA VAL A 13 9.41 2.55 -9.82
C VAL A 13 9.38 2.99 -8.36
N GLU A 14 8.23 2.92 -7.73
CA GLU A 14 8.07 3.39 -6.36
C GLU A 14 8.71 2.44 -5.35
N ILE A 15 8.57 1.12 -5.48
CA ILE A 15 9.21 0.18 -4.55
C ILE A 15 10.74 0.29 -4.60
N LYS A 16 11.33 0.46 -5.79
CA LYS A 16 12.80 0.57 -5.94
C LYS A 16 13.39 1.83 -5.32
N ARG A 17 12.58 2.86 -5.10
CA ARG A 17 13.01 4.07 -4.38
C ARG A 17 13.23 3.84 -2.90
N PHE A 18 12.44 2.94 -2.30
CA PHE A 18 12.49 2.65 -0.86
C PHE A 18 13.24 1.36 -0.56
N MET A 19 13.06 0.35 -1.41
CA MET A 19 13.70 -0.96 -1.27
C MET A 19 14.38 -1.36 -2.60
N PRO A 20 15.49 -0.72 -3.00
CA PRO A 20 16.12 -0.94 -4.30
C PRO A 20 16.58 -2.38 -4.53
N ALA A 21 16.88 -3.12 -3.47
CA ALA A 21 17.30 -4.52 -3.51
C ALA A 21 16.13 -5.51 -3.37
N ALA A 22 14.89 -5.05 -3.22
CA ALA A 22 13.76 -5.94 -3.13
C ALA A 22 13.53 -6.67 -4.47
N THR A 23 13.34 -7.98 -4.39
CA THR A 23 13.06 -8.83 -5.55
C THR A 23 11.67 -9.44 -5.45
N PRO A 24 10.84 -9.37 -6.50
CA PRO A 24 9.53 -9.97 -6.47
C PRO A 24 9.63 -11.51 -6.47
N VAL A 25 8.81 -12.15 -5.66
CA VAL A 25 8.76 -13.61 -5.52
C VAL A 25 7.53 -14.16 -6.23
N THR A 26 6.34 -13.68 -5.85
CA THR A 26 5.06 -14.11 -6.42
C THR A 26 3.99 -13.08 -6.16
N LYS A 27 2.94 -13.09 -6.99
CA LYS A 27 1.65 -12.48 -6.64
C LYS A 27 0.94 -13.36 -5.64
N GLY A 28 -0.01 -12.77 -4.91
CA GLY A 28 -0.83 -13.52 -3.98
C GLY A 28 -1.86 -12.65 -3.29
N TYR A 29 -2.46 -13.18 -2.25
CA TYR A 29 -3.48 -12.46 -1.49
C TYR A 29 -3.36 -12.71 0.02
N ALA A 30 -3.75 -11.70 0.78
CA ALA A 30 -4.03 -11.82 2.20
C ALA A 30 -5.53 -12.02 2.42
N ALA A 31 -5.92 -13.12 3.07
CA ALA A 31 -7.32 -13.43 3.37
C ALA A 31 -7.83 -12.55 4.52
N ASN A 32 -9.11 -12.18 4.47
CA ASN A 32 -9.78 -11.34 5.46
C ASN A 32 -9.12 -9.96 5.65
N HIS A 33 -8.58 -9.44 4.55
CA HIS A 33 -8.01 -8.11 4.47
C HIS A 33 -8.54 -7.38 3.24
N GLU A 34 -8.54 -6.06 3.32
CA GLU A 34 -8.86 -5.19 2.19
C GLU A 34 -8.03 -3.90 2.22
N LEU A 35 -7.79 -3.35 1.03
CA LEU A 35 -7.21 -2.04 0.88
C LEU A 35 -8.28 -0.97 1.10
N ARG A 36 -8.00 -0.02 1.98
CA ARG A 36 -8.82 1.15 2.27
C ARG A 36 -7.99 2.43 2.17
N PHE A 37 -8.68 3.58 2.15
CA PHE A 37 -8.05 4.89 2.19
C PHE A 37 -8.60 5.68 3.36
N HIS A 38 -7.72 6.09 4.27
CA HIS A 38 -8.09 6.81 5.48
C HIS A 38 -7.12 7.96 5.76
N ALA A 39 -7.61 8.99 6.42
CA ALA A 39 -6.76 9.95 7.11
C ALA A 39 -6.01 9.25 8.24
N ALA A 40 -4.85 9.78 8.63
CA ALA A 40 -4.11 9.30 9.79
C ALA A 40 -4.60 10.02 11.04
N GLY A 41 -5.22 9.29 11.97
CA GLY A 41 -5.82 9.87 13.17
C GLY A 41 -6.87 10.93 12.85
N GLU A 42 -6.77 12.08 13.52
CA GLU A 42 -7.67 13.23 13.33
C GLU A 42 -7.21 14.16 12.18
N ARG A 43 -6.09 13.87 11.52
CA ARG A 43 -5.60 14.67 10.41
C ARG A 43 -6.51 14.51 9.20
N THR A 44 -6.92 15.63 8.60
CA THR A 44 -7.83 15.65 7.45
C THR A 44 -7.21 16.35 6.25
N ASP A 45 -5.87 16.42 6.19
CA ASP A 45 -5.17 17.05 5.07
C ASP A 45 -4.96 16.13 3.89
N ARG A 46 -4.92 14.80 4.11
CA ARG A 46 -4.77 13.77 3.08
C ARG A 46 -5.15 12.38 3.58
N GLY A 47 -5.51 11.51 2.66
CA GLY A 47 -5.63 10.08 2.92
C GLY A 47 -4.34 9.31 2.64
N TRP A 48 -4.31 8.07 3.11
CA TRP A 48 -3.25 7.09 2.96
C TRP A 48 -3.86 5.71 2.72
N CYS A 49 -3.10 4.80 2.13
CA CYS A 49 -3.47 3.39 2.15
C CYS A 49 -3.51 2.85 3.58
N HIS A 50 -4.51 2.04 3.83
CA HIS A 50 -4.65 1.29 5.07
C HIS A 50 -4.93 -0.18 4.75
N PHE A 51 -4.20 -1.07 5.40
CA PHE A 51 -4.38 -2.51 5.32
C PHE A 51 -5.38 -2.94 6.40
N SER A 52 -6.65 -2.97 6.02
CA SER A 52 -7.76 -3.20 6.96
C SER A 52 -8.03 -4.69 7.14
N ASN A 53 -8.19 -5.11 8.40
CA ASN A 53 -8.62 -6.44 8.81
C ASN A 53 -9.84 -6.40 9.76
N THR A 54 -10.67 -5.36 9.65
CA THR A 54 -11.90 -5.23 10.42
C THR A 54 -12.93 -6.30 10.04
N ALA A 55 -14.03 -6.38 10.79
CA ALA A 55 -15.12 -7.31 10.49
C ALA A 55 -15.67 -7.15 9.06
N GLU A 56 -15.61 -5.95 8.49
CA GLU A 56 -16.03 -5.65 7.11
C GLU A 56 -15.11 -6.26 6.05
N ALA A 57 -13.86 -6.57 6.40
CA ALA A 57 -12.90 -7.23 5.53
C ALA A 57 -13.04 -8.76 5.55
N TRP A 58 -13.89 -9.32 6.42
CA TRP A 58 -14.08 -10.75 6.53
C TRP A 58 -14.58 -11.36 5.20
N GLY A 59 -13.92 -12.41 4.75
CA GLY A 59 -14.20 -13.05 3.46
C GLY A 59 -13.62 -12.34 2.24
N LYS A 60 -13.03 -11.15 2.40
CA LYS A 60 -12.36 -10.43 1.31
C LYS A 60 -10.91 -10.86 1.17
N LYS A 61 -10.31 -10.45 0.05
CA LYS A 61 -8.91 -10.71 -0.28
C LYS A 61 -8.24 -9.40 -0.69
N ALA A 62 -7.19 -9.01 0.03
CA ALA A 62 -6.30 -7.97 -0.47
C ALA A 62 -5.26 -8.61 -1.38
N LEU A 63 -5.26 -8.24 -2.66
CA LEU A 63 -4.26 -8.71 -3.61
C LEU A 63 -2.97 -7.89 -3.48
N GLY A 64 -1.84 -8.54 -3.73
CA GLY A 64 -0.53 -7.90 -3.64
C GLY A 64 0.58 -8.76 -4.22
N VAL A 65 1.80 -8.35 -3.96
CA VAL A 65 3.03 -9.03 -4.40
C VAL A 65 3.91 -9.28 -3.18
N VAL A 66 4.43 -10.49 -3.09
CA VAL A 66 5.46 -10.84 -2.11
C VAL A 66 6.82 -10.45 -2.67
N PHE A 67 7.54 -9.64 -1.93
CA PHE A 67 8.92 -9.25 -2.23
C PHE A 67 9.87 -9.83 -1.19
N GLU A 68 10.99 -10.37 -1.65
CA GLU A 68 12.10 -10.75 -0.79
C GLU A 68 13.07 -9.56 -0.67
N HIS A 69 13.50 -9.26 0.54
CA HIS A 69 14.48 -8.21 0.81
C HIS A 69 15.34 -8.54 2.02
N ASP A 70 16.55 -7.96 2.07
CA ASP A 70 17.40 -8.02 3.26
C ASP A 70 16.94 -6.95 4.27
N PRO A 71 16.55 -7.35 5.50
CA PRO A 71 16.14 -6.40 6.53
C PRO A 71 17.13 -5.30 6.85
N LYS A 72 18.42 -5.55 6.63
CA LYS A 72 19.50 -4.56 6.86
C LYS A 72 19.44 -3.37 5.91
N HIS A 73 18.74 -3.49 4.79
CA HIS A 73 18.61 -2.45 3.77
C HIS A 73 17.30 -1.66 3.88
N PHE A 74 16.51 -1.91 4.91
CA PHE A 74 15.24 -1.23 5.11
C PHE A 74 14.93 -1.03 6.60
N GLU A 75 15.21 0.16 7.11
CA GLU A 75 15.01 0.58 8.50
C GLU A 75 14.16 1.86 8.59
N GLU A 76 13.16 2.02 7.73
CA GLU A 76 12.29 3.21 7.84
C GLU A 76 11.13 2.93 8.79
N ASP A 77 11.00 3.78 9.81
CA ASP A 77 9.82 3.91 10.65
C ASP A 77 9.03 5.16 10.20
N TYR A 78 7.73 5.03 10.16
CA TYR A 78 6.82 6.11 9.79
C TYR A 78 5.91 6.42 10.98
N ASP A 79 5.80 7.69 11.36
CA ASP A 79 5.03 8.12 12.54
C ASP A 79 3.56 7.67 12.52
N ASP A 80 2.97 7.57 11.34
CA ASP A 80 1.54 7.23 11.17
C ASP A 80 1.30 5.74 10.91
N PHE A 81 2.36 4.94 10.71
CA PHE A 81 2.25 3.55 10.30
C PHE A 81 2.93 2.60 11.28
N GLU A 82 2.37 1.42 11.42
CA GLU A 82 3.00 0.30 12.11
C GLU A 82 3.26 -0.84 11.13
N ARG A 83 4.29 -1.64 11.43
CA ARG A 83 4.51 -2.93 10.77
C ARG A 83 3.58 -3.97 11.37
N CYS A 84 2.90 -4.72 10.52
CA CYS A 84 2.11 -5.87 10.94
C CYS A 84 2.50 -7.12 10.16
N CYS A 85 2.38 -8.27 10.80
CA CYS A 85 2.59 -9.56 10.15
C CYS A 85 1.31 -10.00 9.46
N VAL A 86 1.46 -10.63 8.30
CA VAL A 86 0.34 -11.15 7.51
C VAL A 86 0.77 -12.42 6.78
N THR A 87 -0.12 -13.42 6.76
CA THR A 87 0.06 -14.62 5.95
C THR A 87 -0.50 -14.37 4.55
N VAL A 88 0.33 -14.57 3.53
CA VAL A 88 -0.01 -14.39 2.12
C VAL A 88 -0.04 -15.75 1.42
N TYR A 89 -1.11 -16.01 0.69
CA TYR A 89 -1.27 -17.18 -0.18
C TYR A 89 -0.81 -16.81 -1.58
N GLY A 90 0.33 -17.37 -1.98
CA GLY A 90 0.95 -17.08 -3.27
C GLY A 90 0.29 -17.82 -4.45
N ASP A 91 0.34 -17.20 -5.64
CA ASP A 91 -0.13 -17.82 -6.89
C ASP A 91 0.73 -19.04 -7.28
N ASP A 92 1.94 -19.16 -6.71
CA ASP A 92 2.81 -20.35 -6.84
C ASP A 92 2.42 -21.51 -5.93
N GLY A 93 1.30 -21.40 -5.22
CA GLY A 93 0.76 -22.43 -4.32
C GLY A 93 1.42 -22.50 -2.96
N LYS A 94 2.33 -21.59 -2.63
CA LYS A 94 2.99 -21.54 -1.31
C LYS A 94 2.34 -20.49 -0.42
N THR A 95 2.66 -20.58 0.86
CA THR A 95 2.26 -19.61 1.87
C THR A 95 3.49 -18.87 2.38
N TYR A 96 3.37 -17.57 2.55
CA TYR A 96 4.45 -16.69 2.98
C TYR A 96 4.06 -15.91 4.23
N ASP A 97 4.91 -15.93 5.25
CA ASP A 97 4.78 -15.03 6.39
C ASP A 97 5.50 -13.73 6.05
N CYS A 98 4.70 -12.72 5.77
CA CYS A 98 5.15 -11.41 5.35
C CYS A 98 4.93 -10.38 6.45
N TRP A 99 5.66 -9.28 6.35
CA TRP A 99 5.30 -8.05 7.03
C TRP A 99 4.78 -7.03 6.00
N THR A 100 3.98 -6.08 6.47
CA THR A 100 3.52 -4.94 5.67
C THR A 100 3.24 -3.75 6.59
N TYR A 101 2.90 -2.60 6.00
CA TYR A 101 2.49 -1.43 6.76
C TYR A 101 0.97 -1.28 6.81
N ARG A 102 0.47 -0.75 7.94
CA ARG A 102 -0.89 -0.24 8.07
C ARG A 102 -0.90 1.02 8.91
N LEU A 103 -1.92 1.87 8.78
CA LEU A 103 -2.11 3.01 9.68
C LEU A 103 -2.32 2.52 11.12
N ILE A 104 -1.63 3.15 12.08
CA ILE A 104 -1.81 2.89 13.52
C ILE A 104 -3.23 3.27 13.93
N THR A 105 -3.68 4.46 13.53
CA THR A 105 -5.01 4.99 13.84
C THR A 105 -5.67 5.46 12.54
N PRO A 106 -6.42 4.59 11.85
CA PRO A 106 -7.19 5.00 10.68
C PRO A 106 -8.32 5.94 11.11
N GLY A 107 -8.34 7.16 10.54
CA GLY A 107 -9.36 8.16 10.75
C GLY A 107 -10.52 8.03 9.74
N ILE A 108 -11.11 9.15 9.35
CA ILE A 108 -12.18 9.16 8.34
C ILE A 108 -11.69 8.60 7.00
N ALA A 109 -12.59 7.99 6.24
CA ALA A 109 -12.30 7.56 4.87
C ALA A 109 -11.98 8.80 4.01
N MET A 110 -10.76 8.85 3.45
CA MET A 110 -10.25 10.00 2.71
C MET A 110 -9.32 9.56 1.59
N ARG A 111 -9.47 10.18 0.42
CA ARG A 111 -8.61 9.94 -0.74
C ARG A 111 -7.17 10.37 -0.47
N PRO A 112 -6.17 9.64 -0.95
CA PRO A 112 -4.81 10.14 -1.01
C PRO A 112 -4.66 11.23 -2.10
N PRO A 113 -3.55 11.99 -2.11
CA PRO A 113 -3.22 12.88 -3.21
C PRO A 113 -3.05 12.13 -4.54
N ASN A 114 -3.25 12.82 -5.67
CA ASN A 114 -3.18 12.22 -7.00
C ASN A 114 -1.86 11.51 -7.28
N PHE A 115 -0.72 12.11 -6.94
CA PHE A 115 0.60 11.50 -7.14
C PHE A 115 0.78 10.18 -6.38
N TYR A 116 0.10 10.01 -5.24
CA TYR A 116 0.14 8.78 -4.46
C TYR A 116 -0.82 7.74 -5.05
N TRP A 117 -2.03 8.18 -5.44
CA TRP A 117 -3.03 7.32 -6.05
C TRP A 117 -2.54 6.67 -7.35
N GLU A 118 -1.89 7.45 -8.22
CA GLU A 118 -1.44 7.01 -9.55
C GLU A 118 -0.56 5.76 -9.53
N HIS A 119 0.25 5.56 -8.48
CA HIS A 119 1.08 4.38 -8.33
C HIS A 119 0.27 3.09 -8.11
N ILE A 120 -0.92 3.19 -7.54
CA ILE A 120 -1.72 2.01 -7.16
C ILE A 120 -2.27 1.30 -8.39
N PRO A 121 -3.11 1.93 -9.24
CA PRO A 121 -3.60 1.28 -10.46
C PRO A 121 -2.47 0.97 -11.46
N THR A 122 -1.40 1.77 -11.47
CA THR A 122 -0.21 1.50 -12.29
C THR A 122 0.42 0.17 -11.88
N GLY A 123 0.72 -0.02 -10.61
CA GLY A 123 1.29 -1.26 -10.10
C GLY A 123 0.36 -2.45 -10.30
N MET A 124 -0.95 -2.30 -10.05
CA MET A 124 -1.93 -3.37 -10.29
C MET A 124 -1.93 -3.85 -11.75
N LYS A 125 -1.82 -2.91 -12.71
CA LYS A 125 -1.73 -3.24 -14.14
C LYS A 125 -0.40 -3.90 -14.50
N GLN A 126 0.72 -3.43 -13.95
CA GLN A 126 2.05 -4.04 -14.14
C GLN A 126 2.04 -5.53 -13.73
N TRP A 127 1.34 -5.86 -12.65
CA TRP A 127 1.22 -7.21 -12.13
C TRP A 127 0.05 -8.01 -12.72
N ASN A 128 -0.68 -7.47 -13.71
CA ASN A 128 -1.84 -8.11 -14.33
C ASN A 128 -2.86 -8.59 -13.28
N PHE A 129 -3.25 -7.71 -12.36
CA PHE A 129 -4.34 -8.00 -11.43
C PHE A 129 -5.69 -8.05 -12.17
N PRO A 130 -6.66 -8.85 -11.68
CA PRO A 130 -7.99 -8.92 -12.29
C PRO A 130 -8.66 -7.54 -12.36
N GLU A 131 -9.30 -7.23 -13.49
CA GLU A 131 -9.99 -5.95 -13.70
C GLU A 131 -11.08 -5.70 -12.64
N GLU A 132 -11.74 -6.76 -12.17
CA GLU A 132 -12.73 -6.66 -11.10
C GLU A 132 -12.10 -6.16 -9.79
N TYR A 133 -10.87 -6.59 -9.48
CA TYR A 133 -10.17 -6.11 -8.28
C TYR A 133 -9.74 -4.66 -8.44
N ILE A 134 -9.24 -4.28 -9.61
CA ILE A 134 -8.89 -2.88 -9.91
C ILE A 134 -10.13 -1.99 -9.77
N ALA A 135 -11.28 -2.44 -10.31
CA ALA A 135 -12.54 -1.73 -10.18
C ALA A 135 -13.03 -1.63 -8.72
N GLN A 136 -12.84 -2.67 -7.91
CA GLN A 136 -13.16 -2.63 -6.48
C GLN A 136 -12.33 -1.59 -5.74
N VAL A 137 -11.01 -1.54 -6.00
CA VAL A 137 -10.12 -0.54 -5.37
C VAL A 137 -10.46 0.87 -5.83
N GLN A 138 -10.81 1.06 -7.11
CA GLN A 138 -11.30 2.33 -7.63
C GLN A 138 -12.59 2.76 -6.91
N ALA A 139 -13.53 1.85 -6.71
CA ALA A 139 -14.77 2.14 -5.99
C ALA A 139 -14.52 2.55 -4.52
N VAL A 140 -13.57 1.92 -3.84
CA VAL A 140 -13.13 2.32 -2.49
C VAL A 140 -12.55 3.73 -2.49
N PHE A 141 -11.73 4.06 -3.49
CA PHE A 141 -11.17 5.40 -3.66
C PHE A 141 -12.29 6.44 -3.91
N ASP A 142 -13.24 6.14 -4.81
CA ASP A 142 -14.31 7.06 -5.19
C ASP A 142 -15.29 7.33 -4.04
N ALA A 143 -15.53 6.34 -3.18
CA ALA A 143 -16.39 6.47 -2.02
C ALA A 143 -15.77 7.28 -0.86
N ALA A 144 -14.44 7.44 -0.84
CA ALA A 144 -13.75 8.18 0.20
C ALA A 144 -13.91 9.70 0.00
N ALA A 145 -13.88 10.47 1.09
CA ALA A 145 -13.94 11.93 1.04
C ALA A 145 -12.80 12.50 0.18
N PRO A 146 -13.04 13.59 -0.56
CA PRO A 146 -12.01 14.22 -1.36
C PRO A 146 -10.78 14.64 -0.54
N CYS A 147 -9.59 14.46 -1.11
CA CYS A 147 -8.36 14.97 -0.52
C CYS A 147 -8.29 16.50 -0.68
N PRO A 148 -8.18 17.29 0.39
CA PRO A 148 -8.04 18.76 0.29
C PRO A 148 -6.78 19.21 -0.44
N ARG A 149 -5.79 18.32 -0.55
CA ARG A 149 -4.51 18.55 -1.24
C ARG A 149 -4.31 17.58 -2.41
N ALA A 150 -5.37 17.31 -3.17
CA ALA A 150 -5.35 16.34 -4.28
C ALA A 150 -4.20 16.63 -5.28
N ASP A 151 -4.01 17.89 -5.66
CA ASP A 151 -3.02 18.31 -6.65
C ASP A 151 -1.65 18.68 -6.04
N ARG A 152 -1.40 18.29 -4.80
CA ARG A 152 -0.09 18.51 -4.19
C ARG A 152 0.99 17.83 -5.03
N PRO A 153 2.10 18.54 -5.36
CA PRO A 153 3.20 17.91 -6.09
C PRO A 153 3.83 16.79 -5.26
N ASN A 154 4.31 15.76 -5.93
CA ASN A 154 5.04 14.67 -5.27
C ASN A 154 6.26 15.26 -4.54
N PRO A 155 6.34 15.15 -3.19
CA PRO A 155 7.46 15.70 -2.42
C PRO A 155 8.82 15.17 -2.86
N SER A 156 8.84 13.96 -3.42
CA SER A 156 10.07 13.32 -3.92
C SER A 156 10.48 13.76 -5.31
N ALA A 157 9.61 14.45 -6.03
CA ALA A 157 9.95 15.08 -7.32
C ALA A 157 10.72 16.40 -7.12
N ILE A 158 10.83 16.90 -5.88
CA ILE A 158 11.56 18.14 -5.57
C ILE A 158 13.04 17.79 -5.38
N PRO A 159 13.96 18.27 -6.24
CA PRO A 159 15.38 18.01 -6.10
C PRO A 159 15.90 18.45 -4.72
N GLY A 160 16.60 17.56 -4.02
CA GLY A 160 17.26 17.86 -2.73
C GLY A 160 16.45 17.58 -1.46
N ARG A 161 15.22 17.05 -1.53
CA ARG A 161 14.54 16.51 -0.35
C ARG A 161 14.77 15.01 -0.23
N SER A 162 15.45 14.60 0.83
CA SER A 162 15.54 13.21 1.25
C SER A 162 14.16 12.64 1.59
N ALA A 163 13.95 11.34 1.36
CA ALA A 163 12.73 10.63 1.72
C ALA A 163 12.40 10.69 3.23
N ALA A 164 13.37 11.03 4.07
CA ALA A 164 13.27 11.15 5.54
C ALA A 164 12.46 12.36 6.06
N SER A 165 11.86 13.17 5.19
CA SER A 165 11.11 14.39 5.58
C SER A 165 9.61 14.28 5.28
N ARG A 166 9.00 13.12 5.51
CA ARG A 166 7.56 12.91 5.24
C ARG A 166 6.76 12.69 6.49
#